data_f27f6b6cde28ced720d3d0434830cad3
#
_entry.id   f27f6b6cde28ced720d3d0434830cad3
#
_cell.length_a   1.000
_cell.length_b   1.000
_cell.length_c   1.000
_cell.angle_alpha   90.00
_cell.angle_beta   90.00
_cell.angle_gamma   90.00
#
_symmetry.space_group_name_H-M   'P 1'
#
loop_
_entity.id
_entity.type
_entity.pdbx_description
1 polymer ?
#
loop_
_entity_poly.entity_id
_entity_poly.type
_entity_poly.pdbx_seq_one_letter_code
_entity_poly.pdbx_strand_id
1 'polypeptide(L)'
;MSLVPYVLESTSRGERTYDIYSRLLKDRIIFLGEEVNDVTASLVVAQLLFLEAEDPNKDISLYINSPGGSVTAGMAIYDTMNYIKCDVSTICLGMAASMGAFLLS
;
A
#
# COMPACT_ATOMS: atom_id res chain seq x y z
N MET A 1 -11.68 -2.26 17.08
CA MET A 1 -10.62 -2.85 16.26
C MET A 1 -11.24 -3.66 15.13
N SER A 2 -10.78 -3.44 13.92
CA SER A 2 -11.31 -4.17 12.77
C SER A 2 -10.67 -5.54 12.67
N LEU A 3 -11.49 -6.52 12.30
CA LEU A 3 -10.96 -7.84 11.99
C LEU A 3 -10.40 -7.83 10.56
N VAL A 4 -9.23 -8.39 10.40
CA VAL A 4 -8.63 -8.55 9.08
C VAL A 4 -9.03 -9.93 8.55
N PRO A 5 -9.77 -9.99 7.44
CA PRO A 5 -10.17 -11.28 6.90
C PRO A 5 -8.97 -12.05 6.33
N TYR A 6 -9.08 -13.35 6.36
CA TYR A 6 -8.07 -14.24 5.82
C TYR A 6 -8.55 -14.87 4.53
N VAL A 7 -7.60 -15.15 3.66
CA VAL A 7 -7.85 -15.80 2.37
C VAL A 7 -7.11 -17.13 2.37
N LEU A 8 -7.84 -18.20 2.00
CA LEU A 8 -7.25 -19.52 1.85
C LEU A 8 -6.90 -19.73 0.38
N GLU A 9 -5.66 -20.09 0.11
CA GLU A 9 -5.19 -20.31 -1.25
C GLU A 9 -4.61 -21.71 -1.38
N SER A 10 -5.07 -22.47 -2.37
CA SER A 10 -4.55 -23.81 -2.66
C SER A 10 -3.39 -23.68 -3.62
N THR A 11 -2.30 -24.39 -3.30
CA THR A 11 -1.10 -24.44 -4.13
C THR A 11 -0.71 -25.89 -4.36
N SER A 12 0.24 -26.12 -5.27
CA SER A 12 0.77 -27.45 -5.53
C SER A 12 1.46 -28.07 -4.31
N ARG A 13 1.80 -27.25 -3.32
CA ARG A 13 2.45 -27.70 -2.08
C ARG A 13 1.49 -27.76 -0.90
N GLY A 14 0.18 -27.59 -1.13
CA GLY A 14 -0.84 -27.57 -0.11
C GLY A 14 -1.53 -26.22 -0.03
N GLU A 15 -2.24 -26.00 1.07
CA GLU A 15 -2.99 -24.77 1.28
C GLU A 15 -2.18 -23.77 2.09
N ARG A 16 -2.34 -22.48 1.75
CA ARG A 16 -1.76 -21.38 2.50
C ARG A 16 -2.82 -20.39 2.89
N THR A 17 -2.70 -19.87 4.10
CA THR A 17 -3.60 -18.83 4.62
C THR A 17 -2.84 -17.51 4.63
N TYR A 18 -3.46 -16.48 4.04
CA TYR A 18 -2.94 -15.11 4.04
C TYR A 18 -3.98 -14.20 4.67
N ASP A 19 -3.57 -13.17 5.40
CA ASP A 19 -4.50 -12.08 5.64
C ASP A 19 -4.71 -11.33 4.32
N ILE A 20 -5.81 -10.58 4.21
CA ILE A 20 -6.16 -9.95 2.93
C ILE A 20 -5.08 -8.98 2.44
N TYR A 21 -4.45 -8.23 3.35
CA TYR A 21 -3.42 -7.27 2.96
C TYR A 21 -2.17 -7.97 2.43
N SER A 22 -1.75 -9.05 3.08
CA SER A 22 -0.60 -9.84 2.63
C SER A 22 -0.87 -10.49 1.28
N ARG A 23 -2.10 -10.94 1.05
CA ARG A 23 -2.47 -11.54 -0.23
C ARG A 23 -2.45 -10.51 -1.36
N LEU A 24 -2.96 -9.29 -1.09
CA LEU A 24 -2.89 -8.21 -2.06
C LEU A 24 -1.45 -7.83 -2.36
N LEU A 25 -0.60 -7.77 -1.33
CA LEU A 25 0.80 -7.42 -1.47
C LEU A 25 1.53 -8.40 -2.40
N LYS A 26 1.14 -9.66 -2.40
CA LYS A 26 1.71 -10.67 -3.29
C LYS A 26 1.50 -10.29 -4.76
N ASP A 27 0.41 -9.60 -5.07
CA ASP A 27 0.11 -9.10 -6.41
C ASP A 27 0.58 -7.65 -6.60
N ARG A 28 1.45 -7.17 -5.72
CA ARG A 28 2.04 -5.83 -5.75
C ARG A 28 1.00 -4.72 -5.57
N ILE A 29 0.03 -5.00 -4.72
CA ILE A 29 -1.03 -4.06 -4.37
C ILE A 29 -0.87 -3.66 -2.92
N ILE A 30 -0.79 -2.35 -2.67
CA ILE A 30 -0.78 -1.78 -1.32
C ILE A 30 -2.09 -1.04 -1.12
N PHE A 31 -2.73 -1.26 0.01
CA PHE A 31 -4.01 -0.61 0.32
C PHE A 31 -3.87 0.27 1.55
N LEU A 32 -4.10 1.56 1.37
CA LEU A 32 -4.11 2.55 2.45
C LEU A 32 -5.56 2.93 2.71
N GLY A 33 -6.18 2.30 3.72
CA GLY A 33 -7.59 2.50 4.05
C GLY A 33 -7.82 3.26 5.34
N GLU A 34 -6.79 3.91 5.87
CA GLU A 34 -6.85 4.60 7.15
C GLU A 34 -6.27 6.00 7.04
N GLU A 35 -6.37 6.75 8.14
CA GLU A 35 -5.74 8.04 8.26
C GLU A 35 -4.23 7.96 8.03
N VAL A 36 -3.68 8.97 7.37
CA VAL A 36 -2.23 9.07 7.15
C VAL A 36 -1.56 9.63 8.40
N ASN A 37 -0.83 8.79 9.10
CA ASN A 37 -0.05 9.16 10.28
C ASN A 37 1.29 8.44 10.22
N ASP A 38 2.14 8.62 11.25
CA ASP A 38 3.47 8.04 11.25
C ASP A 38 3.45 6.52 11.15
N VAL A 39 2.48 5.88 11.79
CA VAL A 39 2.37 4.42 11.78
C VAL A 39 1.95 3.92 10.40
N THR A 40 0.86 4.47 9.85
CA THR A 40 0.35 4.02 8.55
C THR A 40 1.31 4.36 7.43
N ALA A 41 1.96 5.52 7.49
CA ALA A 41 2.98 5.90 6.51
C ALA A 41 4.17 4.94 6.54
N SER A 42 4.64 4.59 7.74
CA SER A 42 5.76 3.65 7.88
C SER A 42 5.43 2.29 7.27
N LEU A 43 4.19 1.82 7.46
CA LEU A 43 3.76 0.55 6.89
C LEU A 43 3.73 0.61 5.36
N VAL A 44 3.25 1.71 4.79
CA VAL A 44 3.24 1.88 3.33
C VAL A 44 4.67 1.96 2.79
N VAL A 45 5.52 2.74 3.42
CA VAL A 45 6.93 2.86 3.03
C VAL A 45 7.62 1.50 3.06
N ALA A 46 7.43 0.74 4.13
CA ALA A 46 8.03 -0.59 4.26
C ALA A 46 7.57 -1.52 3.13
N GLN A 47 6.29 -1.48 2.77
CA GLN A 47 5.74 -2.30 1.70
C GLN A 47 6.30 -1.89 0.33
N LEU A 48 6.45 -0.59 0.09
CA LEU A 48 7.06 -0.10 -1.15
C LEU A 48 8.49 -0.60 -1.28
N LEU A 49 9.28 -0.50 -0.21
CA LEU A 49 10.66 -0.96 -0.21
C LEU A 49 10.76 -2.48 -0.38
N PHE A 50 9.86 -3.21 0.24
CA PHE A 50 9.81 -4.67 0.11
C PHE A 50 9.55 -5.08 -1.34
N LEU A 51 8.56 -4.45 -1.98
CA LEU A 51 8.21 -4.77 -3.36
C LEU A 51 9.32 -4.39 -4.34
N GLU A 52 9.99 -3.27 -4.10
CA GLU A 52 11.13 -2.90 -4.92
C GLU A 52 12.25 -3.94 -4.82
N ALA A 53 12.53 -4.42 -3.61
CA ALA A 53 13.57 -5.43 -3.41
C ALA A 53 13.24 -6.73 -4.10
N GLU A 54 11.96 -7.07 -4.20
CA GLU A 54 11.53 -8.29 -4.90
C GLU A 54 11.71 -8.19 -6.41
N ASP A 55 11.29 -7.07 -7.00
CA ASP A 55 11.45 -6.82 -8.43
C ASP A 55 11.36 -5.32 -8.70
N PRO A 56 12.47 -4.65 -8.93
CA PRO A 56 12.48 -3.21 -9.17
C PRO A 56 11.90 -2.79 -10.52
N ASN A 57 11.60 -3.74 -11.39
CA ASN A 57 11.12 -3.44 -12.74
C ASN A 57 9.62 -3.65 -12.91
N LYS A 58 8.91 -4.11 -11.87
CA LYS A 58 7.47 -4.32 -11.93
C LYS A 58 6.72 -3.21 -11.24
N ASP A 59 5.57 -2.87 -11.80
CA ASP A 59 4.71 -1.80 -11.26
C ASP A 59 4.10 -2.17 -9.92
N ILE A 60 3.81 -1.15 -9.15
CA ILE A 60 3.12 -1.25 -7.87
C ILE A 60 1.84 -0.44 -7.97
N SER A 61 0.75 -0.96 -7.42
CA SER A 61 -0.52 -0.24 -7.32
C SER A 61 -0.77 0.14 -5.86
N LEU A 62 -0.95 1.42 -5.61
CA LEU A 62 -1.28 1.94 -4.29
C LEU A 62 -2.71 2.45 -4.30
N TYR A 63 -3.61 1.72 -3.64
CA TYR A 63 -5.01 2.11 -3.51
C TYR A 63 -5.18 2.94 -2.25
N ILE A 64 -5.83 4.09 -2.40
CA ILE A 64 -6.02 5.04 -1.30
C ILE A 64 -7.51 5.23 -1.04
N ASN A 65 -7.92 4.91 0.18
CA ASN A 65 -9.27 5.18 0.66
C ASN A 65 -9.12 5.79 2.06
N SER A 66 -8.59 7.02 2.10
CA SER A 66 -8.18 7.67 3.33
C SER A 66 -8.83 9.05 3.47
N PRO A 67 -9.21 9.45 4.68
CA PRO A 67 -9.70 10.81 4.92
C PRO A 67 -8.59 11.86 4.89
N GLY A 68 -7.33 11.45 4.72
CA GLY A 68 -6.18 12.34 4.77
C GLY A 68 -5.39 12.15 6.04
N GLY A 69 -4.77 13.23 6.53
CA GLY A 69 -4.02 13.18 7.79
C GLY A 69 -2.77 14.03 7.75
N SER A 70 -1.70 13.51 8.35
CA SER A 70 -0.44 14.25 8.51
C SER A 70 0.27 14.50 7.18
N VAL A 71 0.56 15.77 6.90
CA VAL A 71 1.31 16.17 5.71
C VAL A 71 2.72 15.59 5.75
N THR A 72 3.38 15.62 6.91
CA THR A 72 4.73 15.10 7.07
C THR A 72 4.78 13.61 6.79
N ALA A 73 3.81 12.85 7.33
CA ALA A 73 3.74 11.42 7.10
C ALA A 73 3.45 11.11 5.62
N GLY A 74 2.56 11.88 4.99
CA GLY A 74 2.27 11.74 3.58
C GLY A 74 3.48 12.02 2.69
N MET A 75 4.31 12.98 3.09
CA MET A 75 5.56 13.27 2.36
C MET A 75 6.51 12.10 2.37
N ALA A 76 6.56 11.34 3.45
CA ALA A 76 7.42 10.15 3.52
C ALA A 76 7.00 9.11 2.47
N ILE A 77 5.69 8.92 2.29
CA ILE A 77 5.18 8.02 1.25
C ILE A 77 5.54 8.55 -0.14
N TYR A 78 5.28 9.83 -0.36
CA TYR A 78 5.54 10.48 -1.64
C TYR A 78 7.02 10.38 -2.03
N ASP A 79 7.92 10.70 -1.09
CA ASP A 79 9.35 10.65 -1.34
C ASP A 79 9.81 9.23 -1.67
N THR A 80 9.26 8.24 -0.98
CA THR A 80 9.59 6.84 -1.25
C THR A 80 9.13 6.41 -2.64
N MET A 81 7.91 6.83 -3.04
CA MET A 81 7.40 6.54 -4.38
C MET A 81 8.32 7.07 -5.48
N ASN A 82 8.94 8.23 -5.24
CA ASN A 82 9.88 8.82 -6.19
C ASN A 82 11.27 8.23 -6.10
N TYR A 83 11.63 7.68 -4.95
CA TYR A 83 12.96 7.10 -4.72
C TYR A 83 13.13 5.73 -5.36
N ILE A 84 12.11 4.88 -5.29
CA ILE A 84 12.19 3.51 -5.81
C ILE A 84 12.14 3.49 -7.33
N LYS A 85 12.66 2.42 -7.92
CA LYS A 85 12.67 2.24 -9.38
C LYS A 85 11.34 1.85 -9.94
N CYS A 86 10.52 1.16 -9.16
CA CYS A 86 9.19 0.73 -9.60
C CYS A 86 8.33 1.94 -9.94
N ASP A 87 7.53 1.83 -10.99
CA ASP A 87 6.47 2.80 -11.25
C ASP A 87 5.32 2.51 -10.28
N VAL A 88 4.85 3.55 -9.61
CA VAL A 88 3.75 3.42 -8.66
C VAL A 88 2.52 4.14 -9.20
N SER A 89 1.47 3.37 -9.45
CA SER A 89 0.17 3.93 -9.82
C SER A 89 -0.66 4.13 -8.56
N THR A 90 -1.19 5.33 -8.39
CA THR A 90 -2.07 5.62 -7.25
C THR A 90 -3.51 5.67 -7.71
N ILE A 91 -4.37 4.93 -7.01
CA ILE A 91 -5.80 4.86 -7.31
C ILE A 91 -6.56 5.33 -6.07
N CYS A 92 -7.33 6.39 -6.23
CA CYS A 92 -8.13 6.93 -5.13
C CYS A 92 -9.55 6.40 -5.21
N LEU A 93 -10.02 5.80 -4.14
CA LEU A 93 -11.36 5.24 -4.05
C LEU A 93 -12.22 6.13 -3.17
N GLY A 94 -13.48 6.28 -3.52
CA GLY A 94 -14.41 7.06 -2.74
C GLY A 94 -14.00 8.52 -2.65
N MET A 95 -14.20 9.12 -1.47
CA MET A 95 -13.83 10.51 -1.23
C MET A 95 -12.42 10.58 -0.67
N ALA A 96 -11.47 11.04 -1.48
CA ALA A 96 -10.13 11.31 -1.00
C ALA A 96 -10.08 12.73 -0.45
N ALA A 97 -9.75 12.88 0.82
CA ALA A 97 -9.48 14.19 1.39
C ALA A 97 -8.06 14.63 0.98
N SER A 98 -7.65 15.80 1.47
CA SER A 98 -6.46 16.50 0.99
C SER A 98 -5.21 15.66 0.82
N MET A 99 -4.89 14.79 1.78
CA MET A 99 -3.66 13.99 1.71
C MET A 99 -3.76 12.88 0.68
N GLY A 100 -4.94 12.24 0.55
CA GLY A 100 -5.15 11.26 -0.50
C GLY A 100 -4.98 11.88 -1.87
N ALA A 101 -5.55 13.07 -2.09
CA ALA A 101 -5.42 13.80 -3.34
C ALA A 101 -3.95 14.18 -3.60
N PHE A 102 -3.20 14.55 -2.58
CA PHE A 102 -1.77 14.85 -2.70
C PHE A 102 -1.00 13.66 -3.23
N LEU A 103 -1.27 12.46 -2.72
CA LEU A 103 -0.56 11.25 -3.13
C LEU A 103 -0.92 10.81 -4.56
N LEU A 104 -2.06 11.27 -5.07
CA LEU A 104 -2.46 11.00 -6.46
C LEU A 104 -1.72 11.89 -7.46
N SER A 105 -1.27 13.04 -7.03
CA SER A 105 -0.68 14.02 -7.95
C SER A 105 0.77 13.68 -8.43
#